data_43c932e644703a02c1ce2717f980192a
#
_entry.id   43c932e644703a02c1ce2717f980192a
#
_cell.length_a   1.000
_cell.length_b   1.000
_cell.length_c   1.000
_cell.angle_alpha   90.00
_cell.angle_beta   90.00
_cell.angle_gamma   90.00
#
_symmetry.space_group_name_H-M   'P 1'
#
loop_
_entity.id
_entity.type
_entity.pdbx_description
1 polymer ?
#
loop_
_entity_poly.entity_id
_entity_poly.type
_entity_poly.pdbx_seq_one_letter_code
_entity_poly.pdbx_strand_id
1 'polypeptide(L)'
;MSKLGIFVNRQTLSSSGQLTTVVKCRDVAESMGHTAEFIFPVDMKKIPKLDALFIRANTDPMNSTYVAARMAQMYGIPVIDDPRSIQICADKINMYMHLMKKNVYMPRTKFLKKKELDDGLAGQLFEELGMPLVLKEPSTSFSARVEKVSSVSELLKIARRFFKLSDWIVVQEYIESRFDWRVGVINGQLLYACRYIIPSETFKIQASVNGHIVYCDVESVPADQVPPEVIDLGKQAGNAIGKGMYGVDIKESNGKLYVIEVNDNPSLDGGEDAHYPDMFEKIISYLMTGDACGYADELSDRVSRPHGFEGEFGLGNVANISNPSALAENEVYSHKIDFSER
;
A
#
# COMPACT_ATOMS: atom_id res chain seq x y z
N MET A 1 -13.27 16.06 26.12
CA MET A 1 -13.53 14.62 25.93
C MET A 1 -13.93 14.43 24.48
N SER A 2 -13.07 13.83 23.68
CA SER A 2 -13.30 13.67 22.25
C SER A 2 -13.78 12.25 21.94
N LYS A 3 -14.44 12.08 20.81
CA LYS A 3 -15.08 10.82 20.39
C LYS A 3 -14.35 10.19 19.23
N LEU A 4 -13.70 9.05 19.48
CA LEU A 4 -13.03 8.23 18.47
C LEU A 4 -14.00 7.19 17.88
N GLY A 5 -14.12 7.16 16.56
CA GLY A 5 -14.71 6.02 15.86
C GLY A 5 -13.63 5.02 15.45
N ILE A 6 -13.82 3.75 15.71
CA ILE A 6 -12.98 2.66 15.20
C ILE A 6 -13.79 1.90 14.16
N PHE A 7 -13.48 2.10 12.88
CA PHE A 7 -14.21 1.45 11.80
C PHE A 7 -13.77 0.00 11.66
N VAL A 8 -14.71 -0.91 11.81
CA VAL A 8 -14.52 -2.36 11.75
C VAL A 8 -15.59 -3.00 10.86
N ASN A 9 -15.30 -4.18 10.35
CA ASN A 9 -16.26 -5.00 9.64
C ASN A 9 -16.34 -6.42 10.23
N ARG A 10 -17.19 -7.26 9.66
CA ARG A 10 -17.37 -8.64 10.13
C ARG A 10 -16.07 -9.45 10.09
N GLN A 11 -15.23 -9.24 9.07
CA GLN A 11 -13.97 -9.93 8.92
C GLN A 11 -12.99 -9.57 10.05
N THR A 12 -12.88 -8.29 10.39
CA THR A 12 -12.07 -7.80 11.52
C THR A 12 -12.45 -8.52 12.82
N LEU A 13 -13.75 -8.64 13.08
CA LEU A 13 -14.26 -9.27 14.31
C LEU A 13 -14.13 -10.81 14.31
N SER A 14 -13.98 -11.42 13.14
CA SER A 14 -13.81 -12.89 13.01
C SER A 14 -12.38 -13.33 13.26
N SER A 15 -11.41 -12.42 13.21
CA SER A 15 -9.99 -12.67 13.53
C SER A 15 -9.74 -12.35 14.99
N SER A 16 -9.29 -13.34 15.78
CA SER A 16 -8.99 -13.13 17.20
C SER A 16 -7.92 -12.07 17.44
N GLY A 17 -6.86 -12.03 16.61
CA GLY A 17 -5.79 -11.03 16.69
C GLY A 17 -6.33 -9.63 16.41
N GLN A 18 -7.04 -9.45 15.28
CA GLN A 18 -7.61 -8.14 14.93
C GLN A 18 -8.63 -7.66 15.97
N LEU A 19 -9.48 -8.55 16.50
CA LEU A 19 -10.42 -8.22 17.56
C LEU A 19 -9.69 -7.73 18.81
N THR A 20 -8.66 -8.44 19.25
CA THR A 20 -7.84 -8.04 20.41
C THR A 20 -7.23 -6.66 20.18
N THR A 21 -6.70 -6.40 18.99
CA THR A 21 -6.10 -5.12 18.61
C THR A 21 -7.09 -3.95 18.67
N VAL A 22 -8.29 -4.11 18.11
CA VAL A 22 -9.29 -3.01 18.12
C VAL A 22 -9.86 -2.77 19.51
N VAL A 23 -9.98 -3.82 20.35
CA VAL A 23 -10.37 -3.67 21.77
C VAL A 23 -9.27 -2.94 22.54
N LYS A 24 -8.00 -3.32 22.36
CA LYS A 24 -6.86 -2.61 22.98
C LYS A 24 -6.82 -1.14 22.58
N CYS A 25 -7.03 -0.83 21.30
CA CYS A 25 -7.10 0.55 20.80
C CYS A 25 -8.21 1.34 21.50
N ARG A 26 -9.41 0.76 21.67
CA ARG A 26 -10.52 1.37 22.41
C ARG A 26 -10.12 1.64 23.87
N ASP A 27 -9.59 0.63 24.55
CA ASP A 27 -9.28 0.71 25.98
C ASP A 27 -8.19 1.76 26.24
N VAL A 28 -7.20 1.89 25.33
CA VAL A 28 -6.18 2.95 25.39
C VAL A 28 -6.81 4.33 25.18
N ALA A 29 -7.71 4.49 24.18
CA ALA A 29 -8.40 5.75 23.97
C ALA A 29 -9.19 6.19 25.21
N GLU A 30 -9.89 5.25 25.85
CA GLU A 30 -10.65 5.51 27.08
C GLU A 30 -9.73 5.87 28.27
N SER A 31 -8.57 5.21 28.39
CA SER A 31 -7.57 5.55 29.42
C SER A 31 -6.96 6.95 29.21
N MET A 32 -6.91 7.44 27.98
CA MET A 32 -6.47 8.80 27.62
C MET A 32 -7.59 9.86 27.83
N GLY A 33 -8.79 9.47 28.32
CA GLY A 33 -9.90 10.37 28.60
C GLY A 33 -10.80 10.67 27.39
N HIS A 34 -10.69 9.90 26.33
CA HIS A 34 -11.59 9.96 25.19
C HIS A 34 -12.76 8.96 25.34
N THR A 35 -13.77 9.06 24.50
CA THR A 35 -14.75 7.98 24.29
C THR A 35 -14.45 7.29 22.98
N ALA A 36 -14.60 5.98 22.93
CA ALA A 36 -14.39 5.22 21.69
C ALA A 36 -15.60 4.32 21.38
N GLU A 37 -16.01 4.29 20.11
CA GLU A 37 -17.08 3.39 19.65
C GLU A 37 -16.68 2.66 18.37
N PHE A 38 -17.13 1.43 18.22
CA PHE A 38 -17.00 0.70 16.95
C PHE A 38 -18.01 1.21 15.94
N ILE A 39 -17.54 1.50 14.74
CA ILE A 39 -18.36 1.95 13.60
C ILE A 39 -18.39 0.83 12.56
N PHE A 40 -19.57 0.32 12.29
CA PHE A 40 -19.80 -0.68 11.24
C PHE A 40 -20.26 -0.01 9.93
N PRO A 41 -20.19 -0.70 8.79
CA PRO A 41 -20.72 -0.16 7.53
C PRO A 41 -22.16 0.33 7.59
N VAL A 42 -23.01 -0.28 8.43
CA VAL A 42 -24.41 0.15 8.67
C VAL A 42 -24.51 1.40 9.55
N ASP A 43 -23.43 1.75 10.25
CA ASP A 43 -23.37 2.88 11.19
C ASP A 43 -22.71 4.13 10.62
N MET A 44 -22.38 4.18 9.33
CA MET A 44 -21.64 5.30 8.71
C MET A 44 -22.30 6.67 8.96
N LYS A 45 -23.63 6.73 9.15
CA LYS A 45 -24.34 7.96 9.54
C LYS A 45 -23.86 8.57 10.87
N LYS A 46 -23.10 7.84 11.67
CA LYS A 46 -22.51 8.34 12.91
C LYS A 46 -21.19 9.10 12.66
N ILE A 47 -20.51 8.86 11.53
CA ILE A 47 -19.20 9.46 11.22
C ILE A 47 -19.21 10.98 11.41
N PRO A 48 -20.19 11.76 10.91
CA PRO A 48 -20.20 13.22 11.07
C PRO A 48 -20.26 13.71 12.54
N LYS A 49 -20.44 12.81 13.52
CA LYS A 49 -20.51 13.14 14.96
C LYS A 49 -19.25 12.72 15.72
N LEU A 50 -18.23 12.26 15.02
CA LEU A 50 -16.94 11.85 15.56
C LEU A 50 -15.97 13.01 15.55
N ASP A 51 -15.00 12.99 16.45
CA ASP A 51 -13.85 13.92 16.44
C ASP A 51 -12.67 13.31 15.67
N ALA A 52 -12.59 11.98 15.54
CA ALA A 52 -11.60 11.27 14.73
C ALA A 52 -12.11 9.89 14.31
N LEU A 53 -11.55 9.35 13.23
CA LEU A 53 -11.89 8.01 12.72
C LEU A 53 -10.59 7.19 12.48
N PHE A 54 -10.52 6.00 13.06
CA PHE A 54 -9.48 5.02 12.83
C PHE A 54 -10.04 3.82 12.08
N ILE A 55 -9.59 3.58 10.85
CA ILE A 55 -10.05 2.46 10.02
C ILE A 55 -9.20 1.24 10.33
N ARG A 56 -9.84 0.15 10.79
CA ARG A 56 -9.20 -1.15 11.09
C ARG A 56 -9.89 -2.31 10.37
N ALA A 57 -10.46 -2.04 9.22
CA ALA A 57 -10.90 -3.04 8.26
C ALA A 57 -10.06 -2.94 7.00
N ASN A 58 -9.92 -4.03 6.25
CA ASN A 58 -9.11 -4.05 5.02
C ASN A 58 -9.55 -2.95 4.05
N THR A 59 -8.61 -2.07 3.71
CA THR A 59 -8.82 -0.90 2.85
C THR A 59 -8.81 -1.29 1.38
N ASP A 60 -9.74 -0.71 0.62
CA ASP A 60 -9.82 -0.86 -0.83
C ASP A 60 -10.66 0.29 -1.39
N PRO A 61 -10.26 0.93 -2.50
CA PRO A 61 -11.01 2.03 -3.12
C PRO A 61 -12.46 1.67 -3.51
N MET A 62 -12.78 0.39 -3.62
CA MET A 62 -14.10 -0.11 -4.04
C MET A 62 -14.97 -0.58 -2.88
N ASN A 63 -14.53 -0.44 -1.63
CA ASN A 63 -15.26 -0.93 -0.48
C ASN A 63 -15.73 0.17 0.51
N SER A 64 -16.41 -0.25 1.57
CA SER A 64 -16.96 0.65 2.59
C SER A 64 -15.91 1.41 3.40
N THR A 65 -14.67 0.95 3.49
CA THR A 65 -13.58 1.63 4.18
C THR A 65 -13.22 2.93 3.48
N TYR A 66 -13.13 2.90 2.15
CA TYR A 66 -12.91 4.10 1.34
C TYR A 66 -14.07 5.10 1.46
N VAL A 67 -15.32 4.61 1.45
CA VAL A 67 -16.50 5.48 1.64
C VAL A 67 -16.46 6.14 3.03
N ALA A 68 -16.10 5.38 4.08
CA ALA A 68 -15.97 5.92 5.44
C ALA A 68 -14.85 6.98 5.52
N ALA A 69 -13.68 6.72 4.90
CA ALA A 69 -12.58 7.66 4.81
C ALA A 69 -12.99 8.95 4.08
N ARG A 70 -13.69 8.82 2.93
CA ARG A 70 -14.22 9.98 2.18
C ARG A 70 -15.24 10.78 2.98
N MET A 71 -16.14 10.11 3.71
CA MET A 71 -17.09 10.80 4.58
C MET A 71 -16.36 11.57 5.67
N ALA A 72 -15.42 10.95 6.39
CA ALA A 72 -14.64 11.64 7.41
C ALA A 72 -13.97 12.90 6.83
N GLN A 73 -13.29 12.76 5.68
CA GLN A 73 -12.66 13.87 4.99
C GLN A 73 -13.63 15.01 4.62
N MET A 74 -14.81 14.67 4.07
CA MET A 74 -15.83 15.67 3.69
C MET A 74 -16.33 16.48 4.90
N TYR A 75 -16.33 15.89 6.08
CA TYR A 75 -16.72 16.56 7.33
C TYR A 75 -15.54 17.14 8.11
N GLY A 76 -14.32 17.12 7.53
CA GLY A 76 -13.11 17.65 8.19
C GLY A 76 -12.68 16.83 9.42
N ILE A 77 -13.04 15.55 9.47
CA ILE A 77 -12.73 14.66 10.57
C ILE A 77 -11.39 13.97 10.27
N PRO A 78 -10.39 14.07 11.17
CA PRO A 78 -9.15 13.34 11.06
C PRO A 78 -9.39 11.84 10.87
N VAL A 79 -8.73 11.24 9.90
CA VAL A 79 -8.92 9.82 9.58
C VAL A 79 -7.59 9.14 9.22
N ILE A 80 -7.37 7.98 9.78
CA ILE A 80 -6.38 6.99 9.36
C ILE A 80 -7.17 5.73 8.98
N ASP A 81 -7.09 5.24 7.73
CA ASP A 81 -6.28 5.78 6.62
C ASP A 81 -7.11 6.80 5.82
N ASP A 82 -6.43 7.82 5.33
CA ASP A 82 -7.07 8.82 4.49
C ASP A 82 -7.33 8.28 3.07
N PRO A 83 -8.30 8.87 2.30
CA PRO A 83 -8.67 8.34 0.99
C PRO A 83 -7.54 8.30 -0.03
N ARG A 84 -6.58 9.25 0.04
CA ARG A 84 -5.45 9.30 -0.88
C ARG A 84 -4.47 8.17 -0.59
N SER A 85 -4.16 7.93 0.68
CA SER A 85 -3.32 6.80 1.10
C SER A 85 -3.91 5.48 0.64
N ILE A 86 -5.22 5.28 0.83
CA ILE A 86 -5.92 4.08 0.33
C ILE A 86 -5.76 3.92 -1.19
N GLN A 87 -5.97 4.99 -1.97
CA GLN A 87 -5.83 4.93 -3.43
C GLN A 87 -4.40 4.66 -3.90
N ILE A 88 -3.41 5.23 -3.22
CA ILE A 88 -2.00 5.04 -3.60
C ILE A 88 -1.55 3.62 -3.28
N CYS A 89 -1.82 3.14 -2.06
CA CYS A 89 -1.31 1.85 -1.60
C CYS A 89 -2.09 0.66 -2.19
N ALA A 90 -3.36 0.85 -2.58
CA ALA A 90 -4.17 -0.20 -3.21
C ALA A 90 -3.67 -0.61 -4.60
N ASP A 91 -2.88 0.20 -5.28
CA ASP A 91 -2.32 -0.09 -6.60
C ASP A 91 -0.79 0.00 -6.58
N LYS A 92 -0.11 -1.13 -6.83
CA LYS A 92 1.35 -1.21 -6.77
C LYS A 92 2.06 -0.29 -7.76
N ILE A 93 1.47 -0.05 -8.94
CA ILE A 93 2.06 0.87 -9.92
C ILE A 93 2.00 2.30 -9.37
N ASN A 94 0.85 2.72 -8.88
CA ASN A 94 0.67 4.04 -8.28
C ASN A 94 1.62 4.23 -7.08
N MET A 95 1.70 3.26 -6.18
CA MET A 95 2.62 3.27 -5.05
C MET A 95 4.08 3.40 -5.51
N TYR A 96 4.54 2.57 -6.45
CA TYR A 96 5.92 2.65 -6.96
C TYR A 96 6.22 3.97 -7.65
N MET A 97 5.26 4.56 -8.39
CA MET A 97 5.43 5.89 -8.99
C MET A 97 5.68 6.97 -7.92
N HIS A 98 4.99 6.90 -6.77
CA HIS A 98 5.23 7.80 -5.64
C HIS A 98 6.61 7.60 -5.01
N LEU A 99 7.03 6.34 -4.83
CA LEU A 99 8.37 6.01 -4.33
C LEU A 99 9.47 6.51 -5.28
N MET A 100 9.33 6.27 -6.60
CA MET A 100 10.25 6.76 -7.63
C MET A 100 10.34 8.28 -7.63
N LYS A 101 9.21 8.99 -7.57
CA LYS A 101 9.17 10.47 -7.52
C LYS A 101 9.97 11.04 -6.33
N LYS A 102 10.05 10.31 -5.23
CA LYS A 102 10.77 10.71 -4.02
C LYS A 102 12.16 10.06 -3.90
N ASN A 103 12.64 9.42 -4.96
CA ASN A 103 13.93 8.73 -5.01
C ASN A 103 14.13 7.69 -3.88
N VAL A 104 13.05 7.01 -3.49
CA VAL A 104 13.13 5.93 -2.51
C VAL A 104 13.81 4.73 -3.17
N TYR A 105 14.81 4.16 -2.48
CA TYR A 105 15.55 3.02 -3.01
C TYR A 105 14.70 1.75 -2.98
N MET A 106 14.51 1.16 -4.14
CA MET A 106 13.65 -0.02 -4.35
C MET A 106 14.28 -0.93 -5.42
N PRO A 107 13.83 -2.19 -5.56
CA PRO A 107 14.31 -3.06 -6.63
C PRO A 107 14.04 -2.46 -8.00
N ARG A 108 14.91 -2.73 -8.98
CA ARG A 108 14.68 -2.31 -10.37
C ARG A 108 13.34 -2.82 -10.85
N THR A 109 12.50 -1.92 -11.31
CA THR A 109 11.08 -2.17 -11.59
C THR A 109 10.70 -1.65 -12.96
N LYS A 110 9.97 -2.45 -13.72
CA LYS A 110 9.38 -2.07 -15.01
C LYS A 110 7.86 -2.26 -14.93
N PHE A 111 7.11 -1.42 -15.64
CA PHE A 111 5.68 -1.56 -15.83
C PHE A 111 5.44 -2.03 -17.26
N LEU A 112 4.78 -3.15 -17.41
CA LEU A 112 4.58 -3.81 -18.70
C LEU A 112 3.12 -3.74 -19.11
N LYS A 113 2.86 -3.29 -20.34
CA LYS A 113 1.54 -3.31 -20.96
C LYS A 113 1.30 -4.62 -21.71
N LYS A 114 0.02 -5.03 -21.75
CA LYS A 114 -0.39 -6.24 -22.47
C LYS A 114 0.08 -6.25 -23.93
N LYS A 115 0.04 -5.10 -24.62
CA LYS A 115 0.40 -4.98 -26.05
C LYS A 115 1.92 -5.09 -26.32
N GLU A 116 2.73 -4.92 -25.31
CA GLU A 116 4.20 -4.92 -25.41
C GLU A 116 4.79 -6.31 -25.20
N LEU A 117 4.01 -7.26 -24.69
CA LEU A 117 4.49 -8.59 -24.32
C LEU A 117 4.69 -9.48 -25.53
N ASP A 118 5.95 -9.77 -25.84
CA ASP A 118 6.40 -10.82 -26.74
C ASP A 118 7.62 -11.57 -26.18
N ASP A 119 8.12 -12.56 -26.91
CA ASP A 119 9.25 -13.37 -26.48
C ASP A 119 10.56 -12.55 -26.42
N GLY A 120 10.72 -11.58 -27.32
CA GLY A 120 11.88 -10.71 -27.39
C GLY A 120 11.99 -9.80 -26.16
N LEU A 121 10.89 -9.09 -25.85
CA LEU A 121 10.83 -8.26 -24.66
C LEU A 121 11.00 -9.08 -23.38
N ALA A 122 10.40 -10.26 -23.29
CA ALA A 122 10.57 -11.14 -22.14
C ALA A 122 12.03 -11.55 -21.94
N GLY A 123 12.80 -11.82 -22.99
CA GLY A 123 14.25 -12.06 -22.93
C GLY A 123 15.02 -10.84 -22.41
N GLN A 124 14.74 -9.66 -22.97
CA GLN A 124 15.37 -8.40 -22.55
C GLN A 124 15.14 -8.09 -21.08
N LEU A 125 13.95 -8.38 -20.53
CA LEU A 125 13.66 -8.17 -19.11
C LEU A 125 14.58 -9.00 -18.21
N PHE A 126 14.89 -10.25 -18.57
CA PHE A 126 15.86 -11.07 -17.83
C PHE A 126 17.28 -10.54 -17.95
N GLU A 127 17.68 -10.03 -19.11
CA GLU A 127 19.00 -9.41 -19.30
C GLU A 127 19.16 -8.15 -18.48
N GLU A 128 18.13 -7.29 -18.45
CA GLU A 128 18.17 -6.02 -17.75
C GLU A 128 18.01 -6.15 -16.23
N LEU A 129 17.06 -6.95 -15.76
CA LEU A 129 16.68 -7.01 -14.35
C LEU A 129 17.30 -8.20 -13.60
N GLY A 130 17.86 -9.19 -14.32
CA GLY A 130 18.45 -10.40 -13.74
C GLY A 130 17.46 -11.56 -13.65
N MET A 131 17.92 -12.67 -13.11
CA MET A 131 17.15 -13.92 -12.95
C MET A 131 17.30 -14.42 -11.51
N PRO A 132 16.19 -14.79 -10.83
CA PRO A 132 14.81 -14.76 -11.28
C PRO A 132 14.20 -13.37 -11.25
N LEU A 133 12.99 -13.21 -11.83
CA LEU A 133 12.16 -12.01 -11.74
C LEU A 133 10.93 -12.23 -10.88
N VAL A 134 10.33 -11.14 -10.41
CA VAL A 134 9.04 -11.15 -9.71
C VAL A 134 8.01 -10.39 -10.54
N LEU A 135 6.91 -11.07 -10.87
CA LEU A 135 5.74 -10.47 -11.51
C LEU A 135 4.68 -10.20 -10.46
N LYS A 136 4.08 -9.01 -10.51
CA LYS A 136 3.02 -8.62 -9.58
C LYS A 136 1.82 -8.06 -10.36
N GLU A 137 0.64 -8.53 -10.02
CA GLU A 137 -0.61 -7.89 -10.45
C GLU A 137 -0.81 -6.65 -9.57
N PRO A 138 -1.13 -5.46 -10.15
CA PRO A 138 -1.10 -4.20 -9.41
C PRO A 138 -2.06 -4.12 -8.22
N SER A 139 -3.30 -4.55 -8.40
CA SER A 139 -4.40 -4.30 -7.45
C SER A 139 -4.66 -5.49 -6.53
N THR A 140 -3.62 -6.00 -5.87
CA THR A 140 -3.73 -7.14 -4.94
C THR A 140 -2.99 -6.91 -3.65
N SER A 141 -3.53 -7.47 -2.55
CA SER A 141 -2.95 -7.49 -1.22
C SER A 141 -2.55 -8.91 -0.78
N PHE A 142 -1.89 -9.02 0.38
CA PHE A 142 -1.50 -10.29 1.01
C PHE A 142 -0.68 -11.22 0.11
N SER A 143 0.27 -10.68 -0.65
CA SER A 143 1.11 -11.42 -1.62
C SER A 143 0.32 -12.24 -2.67
N ALA A 144 -0.99 -11.98 -2.82
CA ALA A 144 -1.77 -12.60 -3.87
C ALA A 144 -1.28 -12.13 -5.24
N ARG A 145 -1.19 -13.05 -6.20
CA ARG A 145 -0.72 -12.76 -7.56
C ARG A 145 0.65 -12.03 -7.60
N VAL A 146 1.56 -12.48 -6.73
CA VAL A 146 2.98 -12.17 -6.77
C VAL A 146 3.68 -13.47 -7.09
N GLU A 147 4.38 -13.54 -8.22
CA GLU A 147 4.96 -14.79 -8.73
C GLU A 147 6.43 -14.61 -9.10
N LYS A 148 7.27 -15.55 -8.67
CA LYS A 148 8.66 -15.62 -9.07
C LYS A 148 8.79 -16.47 -10.33
N VAL A 149 9.52 -16.00 -11.33
CA VAL A 149 9.71 -16.65 -12.63
C VAL A 149 11.19 -16.71 -12.98
N SER A 150 11.60 -17.84 -13.57
CA SER A 150 13.01 -18.12 -13.90
C SER A 150 13.21 -18.45 -15.38
N SER A 151 12.18 -18.28 -16.22
CA SER A 151 12.28 -18.51 -17.65
C SER A 151 11.33 -17.62 -18.44
N VAL A 152 11.63 -17.36 -19.71
CA VAL A 152 10.77 -16.63 -20.63
C VAL A 152 9.38 -17.28 -20.72
N SER A 153 9.30 -18.61 -20.82
CA SER A 153 8.03 -19.31 -20.91
C SER A 153 7.17 -19.16 -19.66
N GLU A 154 7.76 -19.18 -18.45
CA GLU A 154 7.05 -18.91 -17.19
C GLU A 154 6.56 -17.47 -17.13
N LEU A 155 7.44 -16.51 -17.50
CA LEU A 155 7.07 -15.09 -17.54
C LEU A 155 5.86 -14.87 -18.43
N LEU A 156 5.88 -15.35 -19.67
CA LEU A 156 4.78 -15.21 -20.62
C LEU A 156 3.50 -15.87 -20.11
N LYS A 157 3.59 -17.06 -19.50
CA LYS A 157 2.44 -17.78 -18.94
C LYS A 157 1.79 -16.98 -17.79
N ILE A 158 2.59 -16.48 -16.86
CA ILE A 158 2.10 -15.73 -15.69
C ILE A 158 1.56 -14.36 -16.14
N ALA A 159 2.31 -13.63 -16.98
CA ALA A 159 1.90 -12.33 -17.48
C ALA A 159 0.57 -12.41 -18.25
N ARG A 160 0.37 -13.40 -19.14
CA ARG A 160 -0.91 -13.62 -19.84
C ARG A 160 -2.06 -13.88 -18.85
N ARG A 161 -1.80 -14.52 -17.71
CA ARG A 161 -2.81 -14.72 -16.67
C ARG A 161 -3.16 -13.39 -16.00
N PHE A 162 -2.16 -12.57 -15.64
CA PHE A 162 -2.37 -11.28 -14.98
C PHE A 162 -3.03 -10.27 -15.90
N PHE A 163 -2.71 -10.26 -17.20
CA PHE A 163 -3.35 -9.42 -18.22
C PHE A 163 -4.84 -9.76 -18.53
N LYS A 164 -5.39 -10.79 -17.90
CA LYS A 164 -6.85 -11.00 -17.89
C LYS A 164 -7.55 -10.14 -16.82
N LEU A 165 -6.80 -9.59 -15.89
CA LEU A 165 -7.28 -8.89 -14.70
C LEU A 165 -6.89 -7.41 -14.71
N SER A 166 -5.77 -7.07 -15.36
CA SER A 166 -5.23 -5.72 -15.41
C SER A 166 -4.62 -5.45 -16.79
N ASP A 167 -4.66 -4.20 -17.24
CA ASP A 167 -4.00 -3.76 -18.49
C ASP A 167 -2.47 -3.59 -18.32
N TRP A 168 -2.01 -3.54 -17.07
CA TRP A 168 -0.62 -3.38 -16.70
C TRP A 168 -0.21 -4.42 -15.67
N ILE A 169 1.06 -4.79 -15.67
CA ILE A 169 1.67 -5.59 -14.60
C ILE A 169 3.02 -4.99 -14.19
N VAL A 170 3.45 -5.32 -12.97
CA VAL A 170 4.77 -4.96 -12.47
C VAL A 170 5.72 -6.13 -12.71
N VAL A 171 6.90 -5.83 -13.27
CA VAL A 171 8.03 -6.76 -13.39
C VAL A 171 9.18 -6.17 -12.60
N GLN A 172 9.72 -6.93 -11.67
CA GLN A 172 10.71 -6.44 -10.71
C GLN A 172 11.84 -7.46 -10.53
N GLU A 173 13.08 -6.97 -10.31
CA GLU A 173 14.19 -7.85 -9.93
C GLU A 173 13.85 -8.55 -8.60
N TYR A 174 14.30 -9.79 -8.48
CA TYR A 174 14.12 -10.55 -7.25
C TYR A 174 15.21 -10.21 -6.24
N ILE A 175 14.79 -9.80 -5.05
CA ILE A 175 15.70 -9.58 -3.91
C ILE A 175 15.55 -10.75 -2.95
N GLU A 176 16.63 -11.51 -2.78
CA GLU A 176 16.68 -12.59 -1.83
C GLU A 176 16.88 -12.04 -0.42
N SER A 177 16.04 -12.46 0.51
CA SER A 177 16.14 -12.13 1.93
C SER A 177 15.54 -13.26 2.77
N ARG A 178 16.07 -13.48 3.97
CA ARG A 178 15.55 -14.45 4.93
C ARG A 178 14.39 -13.90 5.75
N PHE A 179 14.28 -12.60 5.84
CA PHE A 179 13.23 -11.89 6.52
C PHE A 179 12.98 -10.56 5.82
N ASP A 180 11.83 -9.98 6.06
CA ASP A 180 11.50 -8.62 5.66
C ASP A 180 11.41 -7.76 6.92
N TRP A 181 12.08 -6.60 6.92
CA TRP A 181 11.78 -5.57 7.90
C TRP A 181 10.37 -5.03 7.63
N ARG A 182 9.53 -4.96 8.65
CA ARG A 182 8.31 -4.17 8.66
C ARG A 182 8.54 -2.95 9.54
N VAL A 183 8.60 -1.76 8.94
CA VAL A 183 8.76 -0.50 9.65
C VAL A 183 7.41 0.21 9.67
N GLY A 184 6.80 0.31 10.84
CA GLY A 184 5.61 1.11 11.08
C GLY A 184 5.99 2.59 11.19
N VAL A 185 5.34 3.43 10.39
CA VAL A 185 5.58 4.87 10.36
C VAL A 185 4.25 5.60 10.54
N ILE A 186 4.22 6.62 11.38
CA ILE A 186 3.10 7.54 11.54
C ILE A 186 3.58 8.98 11.48
N ASN A 187 2.97 9.82 10.67
CA ASN A 187 3.38 11.21 10.48
C ASN A 187 4.90 11.37 10.25
N GLY A 188 5.49 10.47 9.47
CA GLY A 188 6.93 10.47 9.19
C GLY A 188 7.84 10.09 10.36
N GLN A 189 7.29 9.60 11.47
CA GLN A 189 8.05 9.12 12.63
C GLN A 189 7.93 7.62 12.80
N LEU A 190 8.95 6.99 13.38
CA LEU A 190 8.92 5.57 13.73
C LEU A 190 7.79 5.29 14.72
N LEU A 191 6.93 4.35 14.38
CA LEU A 191 5.88 3.84 15.25
C LEU A 191 6.27 2.51 15.88
N TYR A 192 6.75 1.56 15.06
CA TYR A 192 7.30 0.27 15.48
C TYR A 192 8.23 -0.29 14.40
N ALA A 193 9.02 -1.30 14.76
CA ALA A 193 9.75 -2.12 13.78
C ALA A 193 9.72 -3.59 14.20
N CYS A 194 9.61 -4.47 13.22
CA CYS A 194 9.69 -5.92 13.42
C CYS A 194 10.31 -6.59 12.19
N ARG A 195 10.70 -7.86 12.35
CA ARG A 195 11.11 -8.74 11.28
C ARG A 195 10.01 -9.75 11.00
N TYR A 196 9.65 -9.88 9.74
CA TYR A 196 8.78 -10.93 9.24
C TYR A 196 9.65 -12.06 8.71
N ILE A 197 9.77 -13.13 9.49
CA ILE A 197 10.65 -14.27 9.17
C ILE A 197 9.98 -15.09 8.08
N ILE A 198 10.54 -15.07 6.88
CA ILE A 198 9.97 -15.75 5.71
C ILE A 198 10.14 -17.26 5.88
N PRO A 199 9.04 -18.06 5.80
CA PRO A 199 9.13 -19.52 5.84
C PRO A 199 10.03 -20.06 4.72
N SER A 200 10.81 -21.12 5.01
CA SER A 200 11.79 -21.70 4.07
C SER A 200 11.18 -22.20 2.77
N GLU A 201 9.90 -22.57 2.79
CA GLU A 201 9.16 -23.15 1.67
C GLU A 201 8.64 -22.08 0.69
N THR A 202 8.79 -20.80 1.02
CA THR A 202 8.24 -19.70 0.22
C THR A 202 9.20 -18.50 0.20
N PHE A 203 8.92 -17.53 -0.67
CA PHE A 203 9.57 -16.22 -0.67
C PHE A 203 8.61 -15.10 -0.25
N LYS A 204 7.43 -15.48 0.25
CA LYS A 204 6.31 -14.58 0.61
C LYS A 204 6.09 -14.59 2.12
N ILE A 205 5.64 -13.47 2.67
CA ILE A 205 5.24 -13.36 4.08
C ILE A 205 3.95 -14.15 4.39
N GLN A 206 3.15 -14.44 3.35
CA GLN A 206 1.99 -15.31 3.40
C GLN A 206 1.92 -16.15 2.14
N ALA A 207 1.77 -17.46 2.27
CA ALA A 207 1.65 -18.36 1.14
C ALA A 207 0.69 -19.52 1.43
N SER A 208 0.13 -20.12 0.37
CA SER A 208 -0.58 -21.38 0.47
C SER A 208 0.41 -22.51 0.16
N VAL A 209 0.72 -23.33 1.15
CA VAL A 209 1.60 -24.49 1.05
C VAL A 209 0.77 -25.73 1.35
N ASN A 210 0.70 -26.68 0.40
CA ASN A 210 -0.09 -27.90 0.51
C ASN A 210 -1.57 -27.69 0.91
N GLY A 211 -2.18 -26.58 0.46
CA GLY A 211 -3.58 -26.23 0.77
C GLY A 211 -3.80 -25.55 2.13
N HIS A 212 -2.74 -25.34 2.91
CA HIS A 212 -2.77 -24.59 4.16
C HIS A 212 -2.15 -23.19 3.96
N ILE A 213 -2.72 -22.17 4.61
CA ILE A 213 -2.12 -20.84 4.63
C ILE A 213 -1.05 -20.84 5.72
N VAL A 214 0.18 -20.52 5.30
CA VAL A 214 1.34 -20.34 6.18
C VAL A 214 1.65 -18.85 6.24
N TYR A 215 1.79 -18.31 7.45
CA TYR A 215 2.18 -16.95 7.72
C TYR A 215 3.64 -16.90 8.19
N CYS A 216 4.31 -15.77 7.98
CA CYS A 216 5.59 -15.50 8.60
C CYS A 216 5.46 -15.37 10.12
N ASP A 217 6.52 -15.70 10.84
CA ASP A 217 6.64 -15.34 12.25
C ASP A 217 6.99 -13.85 12.37
N VAL A 218 6.43 -13.19 13.38
CA VAL A 218 6.66 -11.76 13.65
C VAL A 218 7.60 -11.63 14.85
N GLU A 219 8.75 -10.99 14.63
CA GLU A 219 9.73 -10.71 15.68
C GLU A 219 9.81 -9.19 15.87
N SER A 220 9.18 -8.68 16.94
CA SER A 220 9.30 -7.25 17.30
C SER A 220 10.74 -6.93 17.72
N VAL A 221 11.29 -5.80 17.24
CA VAL A 221 12.68 -5.41 17.48
C VAL A 221 12.70 -4.07 18.21
N PRO A 222 13.39 -3.96 19.37
CA PRO A 222 13.54 -2.69 20.07
C PRO A 222 14.16 -1.60 19.18
N ALA A 223 13.71 -0.36 19.32
CA ALA A 223 14.10 0.74 18.43
C ALA A 223 15.60 1.00 18.38
N ASP A 224 16.30 0.79 19.49
CA ASP A 224 17.76 0.92 19.61
C ASP A 224 18.55 -0.24 18.98
N GLN A 225 17.87 -1.33 18.61
CA GLN A 225 18.45 -2.48 17.91
C GLN A 225 18.13 -2.51 16.43
N VAL A 226 17.27 -1.60 15.94
CA VAL A 226 16.97 -1.45 14.51
C VAL A 226 18.08 -0.63 13.86
N PRO A 227 18.69 -1.08 12.75
CA PRO A 227 19.68 -0.26 12.03
C PRO A 227 19.07 1.10 11.64
N PRO A 228 19.77 2.22 11.91
CA PRO A 228 19.26 3.56 11.59
C PRO A 228 18.85 3.70 10.13
N GLU A 229 19.57 3.06 9.21
CA GLU A 229 19.31 3.08 7.76
C GLU A 229 17.96 2.44 7.41
N VAL A 230 17.54 1.42 8.15
CA VAL A 230 16.23 0.76 7.99
C VAL A 230 15.13 1.73 8.42
N ILE A 231 15.30 2.40 9.56
CA ILE A 231 14.35 3.39 10.07
C ILE A 231 14.23 4.56 9.09
N ASP A 232 15.36 5.09 8.62
CA ASP A 232 15.38 6.24 7.71
C ASP A 232 14.75 5.92 6.35
N LEU A 233 15.04 4.75 5.79
CA LEU A 233 14.41 4.29 4.56
C LEU A 233 12.90 4.07 4.75
N GLY A 234 12.47 3.50 5.88
CA GLY A 234 11.06 3.35 6.22
C GLY A 234 10.33 4.69 6.30
N LYS A 235 10.92 5.67 6.99
CA LYS A 235 10.39 7.04 7.07
C LYS A 235 10.33 7.72 5.70
N GLN A 236 11.36 7.58 4.89
CA GLN A 236 11.41 8.12 3.53
C GLN A 236 10.28 7.54 2.67
N ALA A 237 10.08 6.22 2.73
CA ALA A 237 9.03 5.54 1.99
C ALA A 237 7.63 5.95 2.46
N GLY A 238 7.37 6.00 3.77
CA GLY A 238 6.11 6.47 4.32
C GLY A 238 5.81 7.92 3.90
N ASN A 239 6.80 8.81 4.00
CA ASN A 239 6.67 10.22 3.57
C ASN A 239 6.46 10.38 2.06
N ALA A 240 6.82 9.39 1.25
CA ALA A 240 6.53 9.41 -0.18
C ALA A 240 5.03 9.21 -0.47
N ILE A 241 4.30 8.54 0.42
CA ILE A 241 2.86 8.35 0.33
C ILE A 241 2.13 9.55 0.96
N GLY A 242 2.44 9.86 2.22
CA GLY A 242 1.77 10.94 2.94
C GLY A 242 2.16 11.03 4.41
N LYS A 243 1.27 11.61 5.23
CA LYS A 243 1.44 11.75 6.66
C LYS A 243 0.63 10.75 7.48
N GLY A 244 0.00 9.77 6.84
CA GLY A 244 -0.79 8.74 7.50
C GLY A 244 0.01 7.76 8.34
N MET A 245 -0.56 6.61 8.60
CA MET A 245 0.09 5.48 9.24
C MET A 245 0.39 4.42 8.17
N TYR A 246 1.65 4.01 8.07
CA TYR A 246 2.09 3.09 7.03
C TYR A 246 2.93 1.96 7.60
N GLY A 247 2.81 0.77 7.00
CA GLY A 247 3.73 -0.33 7.20
C GLY A 247 4.61 -0.51 5.97
N VAL A 248 5.90 -0.24 6.11
CA VAL A 248 6.88 -0.32 5.03
C VAL A 248 7.61 -1.65 5.09
N ASP A 249 7.53 -2.41 4.00
CA ASP A 249 8.27 -3.67 3.85
C ASP A 249 9.61 -3.41 3.18
N ILE A 250 10.69 -3.77 3.85
CA ILE A 250 12.07 -3.55 3.39
C ILE A 250 12.81 -4.88 3.39
N LYS A 251 13.40 -5.26 2.27
CA LYS A 251 14.34 -6.37 2.18
C LYS A 251 15.77 -5.90 2.37
N GLU A 252 16.52 -6.70 3.08
CA GLU A 252 17.97 -6.54 3.22
C GLU A 252 18.68 -7.66 2.44
N SER A 253 19.56 -7.30 1.51
CA SER A 253 20.32 -8.24 0.71
C SER A 253 21.69 -7.66 0.35
N ASN A 254 22.76 -8.40 0.65
CA ASN A 254 24.15 -8.00 0.37
C ASN A 254 24.50 -6.59 0.91
N GLY A 255 24.03 -6.27 2.11
CA GLY A 255 24.26 -4.98 2.75
C GLY A 255 23.51 -3.80 2.13
N LYS A 256 22.52 -4.05 1.28
CA LYS A 256 21.65 -3.04 0.68
C LYS A 256 20.21 -3.24 1.14
N LEU A 257 19.50 -2.15 1.30
CA LEU A 257 18.10 -2.12 1.70
C LEU A 257 17.21 -1.74 0.52
N TYR A 258 16.07 -2.40 0.37
CA TYR A 258 15.15 -2.20 -0.75
C TYR A 258 13.72 -2.13 -0.24
N VAL A 259 13.02 -1.02 -0.48
CA VAL A 259 11.57 -0.93 -0.20
C VAL A 259 10.82 -1.81 -1.20
N ILE A 260 10.06 -2.75 -0.67
CA ILE A 260 9.27 -3.70 -1.46
C ILE A 260 7.82 -3.27 -1.61
N GLU A 261 7.24 -2.74 -0.54
CA GLU A 261 5.83 -2.32 -0.50
C GLU A 261 5.61 -1.31 0.64
N VAL A 262 4.62 -0.43 0.46
CA VAL A 262 4.10 0.43 1.53
C VAL A 262 2.60 0.14 1.66
N ASN A 263 2.18 -0.23 2.86
CA ASN A 263 0.80 -0.58 3.19
C ASN A 263 0.16 0.53 4.01
N ASP A 264 -1.04 0.97 3.62
CA ASP A 264 -1.81 2.04 4.31
C ASP A 264 -2.49 1.55 5.59
N ASN A 265 -2.92 0.32 5.64
CA ASN A 265 -3.57 -0.28 6.82
C ASN A 265 -2.73 -1.47 7.33
N PRO A 266 -1.54 -1.22 7.91
CA PRO A 266 -0.66 -2.29 8.33
C PRO A 266 -1.27 -3.14 9.44
N SER A 267 -0.92 -4.43 9.47
CA SER A 267 -1.25 -5.31 10.58
C SER A 267 -0.65 -4.80 11.87
N LEU A 268 -1.40 -4.90 12.97
CA LEU A 268 -1.00 -4.54 14.33
C LEU A 268 -1.36 -5.67 15.30
N ASP A 269 -1.57 -6.89 14.81
CA ASP A 269 -2.14 -8.04 15.50
C ASP A 269 -1.19 -9.24 15.58
N GLY A 270 0.05 -9.08 15.11
CA GLY A 270 1.11 -10.10 15.13
C GLY A 270 2.13 -9.94 16.27
N GLY A 271 1.94 -8.97 17.18
CA GLY A 271 2.87 -8.68 18.26
C GLY A 271 3.87 -7.56 17.94
N GLU A 272 3.55 -6.74 16.93
CA GLU A 272 4.36 -5.59 16.50
C GLU A 272 4.63 -4.61 17.66
N ASP A 273 3.68 -4.51 18.59
CA ASP A 273 3.75 -3.60 19.75
C ASP A 273 4.53 -4.13 20.94
N ALA A 274 5.12 -5.33 20.88
CA ALA A 274 5.78 -5.96 22.03
C ALA A 274 6.92 -5.12 22.64
N HIS A 275 7.65 -4.37 21.82
CA HIS A 275 8.69 -3.43 22.24
C HIS A 275 8.27 -1.97 22.10
N TYR A 276 6.99 -1.70 21.79
CA TYR A 276 6.44 -0.35 21.56
C TYR A 276 5.15 -0.17 22.36
N PRO A 277 5.24 -0.13 23.71
CA PRO A 277 4.07 -0.11 24.58
C PRO A 277 3.19 1.13 24.38
N ASP A 278 3.76 2.24 23.91
CA ASP A 278 3.10 3.52 23.62
C ASP A 278 2.54 3.64 22.19
N MET A 279 2.58 2.54 21.41
CA MET A 279 2.18 2.55 19.99
C MET A 279 0.75 3.06 19.78
N PHE A 280 -0.21 2.53 20.53
CA PHE A 280 -1.62 2.95 20.39
C PHE A 280 -1.84 4.37 20.93
N GLU A 281 -1.15 4.79 21.97
CA GLU A 281 -1.20 6.17 22.49
C GLU A 281 -0.71 7.17 21.43
N LYS A 282 0.37 6.86 20.70
CA LYS A 282 0.87 7.67 19.58
C LYS A 282 -0.14 7.77 18.45
N ILE A 283 -0.79 6.66 18.05
CA ILE A 283 -1.81 6.64 17.00
C ILE A 283 -2.99 7.53 17.40
N ILE A 284 -3.51 7.35 18.61
CA ILE A 284 -4.67 8.09 19.11
C ILE A 284 -4.34 9.57 19.26
N SER A 285 -3.17 9.90 19.85
CA SER A 285 -2.72 11.28 19.96
C SER A 285 -2.64 11.97 18.62
N TYR A 286 -2.05 11.32 17.61
CA TYR A 286 -1.96 11.88 16.27
C TYR A 286 -3.33 12.11 15.61
N LEU A 287 -4.25 11.15 15.75
CA LEU A 287 -5.64 11.31 15.28
C LEU A 287 -6.34 12.49 15.95
N MET A 288 -6.11 12.69 17.26
CA MET A 288 -6.78 13.74 18.03
C MET A 288 -6.19 15.15 17.83
N THR A 289 -4.97 15.29 17.28
CA THR A 289 -4.39 16.61 16.95
C THR A 289 -5.05 17.27 15.75
N GLY A 290 -5.77 16.52 14.93
CA GLY A 290 -6.35 17.01 13.69
C GLY A 290 -5.38 17.00 12.49
N ASP A 291 -4.09 16.75 12.71
CA ASP A 291 -3.07 16.75 11.63
C ASP A 291 -3.23 15.58 10.64
N ALA A 292 -4.00 14.56 11.01
CA ALA A 292 -4.38 13.46 10.15
C ALA A 292 -5.41 13.83 9.05
N CYS A 293 -5.86 15.09 9.00
CA CYS A 293 -6.68 15.63 7.90
C CYS A 293 -5.82 15.95 6.67
N GLY A 294 -5.20 14.98 6.05
CA GLY A 294 -4.20 15.07 4.99
C GLY A 294 -4.56 15.85 3.71
N TYR A 295 -4.92 17.16 3.78
CA TYR A 295 -5.31 17.95 2.62
C TYR A 295 -4.77 19.39 2.59
N ALA A 296 -3.53 19.61 2.98
CA ALA A 296 -2.98 20.95 2.81
C ALA A 296 -2.38 21.23 1.41
N ASP A 297 -2.01 20.24 0.60
CA ASP A 297 -1.08 20.50 -0.51
C ASP A 297 -1.33 19.82 -1.87
N GLU A 298 -2.54 19.43 -2.24
CA GLU A 298 -2.76 18.90 -3.60
C GLU A 298 -2.55 19.96 -4.73
N LEU A 299 -2.55 21.25 -4.41
CA LEU A 299 -2.35 22.31 -5.40
C LEU A 299 -0.90 22.80 -5.54
N SER A 300 -0.02 22.48 -4.59
CA SER A 300 1.39 22.90 -4.63
C SER A 300 2.31 21.95 -5.40
N ASP A 301 1.91 20.70 -5.59
CA ASP A 301 2.67 19.68 -6.32
C ASP A 301 2.46 19.76 -7.86
N ARG A 302 2.39 20.96 -8.42
CA ARG A 302 2.67 21.09 -9.86
C ARG A 302 4.10 20.66 -10.07
N VAL A 303 4.24 19.45 -10.63
CA VAL A 303 5.52 18.85 -10.98
C VAL A 303 6.31 19.83 -11.83
N SER A 304 7.29 20.52 -11.25
CA SER A 304 8.43 20.98 -12.01
C SER A 304 9.08 19.71 -12.57
N ARG A 305 9.10 19.57 -13.90
CA ARG A 305 9.70 18.42 -14.56
C ARG A 305 11.08 18.20 -13.97
N PRO A 306 11.43 17.00 -13.43
CA PRO A 306 12.79 16.73 -13.04
C PRO A 306 13.65 16.88 -14.28
N HIS A 307 14.63 17.79 -14.27
CA HIS A 307 15.68 17.82 -15.26
C HIS A 307 16.43 16.48 -15.15
N GLY A 308 16.35 15.64 -16.18
CA GLY A 308 17.08 14.36 -16.23
C GLY A 308 16.20 13.10 -16.32
N PHE A 309 14.88 13.20 -16.47
CA PHE A 309 14.05 12.06 -16.81
C PHE A 309 14.04 11.83 -18.33
N GLU A 310 15.22 11.61 -18.92
CA GLU A 310 15.32 11.08 -20.26
C GLU A 310 15.21 9.56 -20.21
N GLY A 311 14.01 9.10 -20.53
CA GLY A 311 13.74 7.77 -21.05
C GLY A 311 14.12 6.60 -20.14
N GLU A 312 13.11 6.05 -19.49
CA GLU A 312 13.00 4.60 -19.32
C GLU A 312 11.63 4.20 -18.74
N PHE A 313 10.65 5.10 -18.81
CA PHE A 313 9.30 4.63 -18.96
C PHE A 313 9.13 4.26 -20.43
N GLY A 314 8.85 3.01 -20.76
CA GLY A 314 8.37 2.60 -22.07
C GLY A 314 6.97 3.16 -22.37
N LEU A 315 6.80 4.45 -22.10
CA LEU A 315 5.72 5.28 -22.60
C LEU A 315 6.17 5.70 -23.99
N GLY A 316 5.89 4.85 -24.99
CA GLY A 316 5.90 5.31 -26.37
C GLY A 316 5.17 6.64 -26.42
N ASN A 317 5.90 7.68 -26.85
CA ASN A 317 5.47 9.04 -27.12
C ASN A 317 4.05 9.38 -26.59
N VAL A 318 3.95 9.86 -25.36
CA VAL A 318 2.81 10.68 -24.97
C VAL A 318 3.00 12.00 -25.71
N ALA A 319 2.39 12.08 -26.91
CA ALA A 319 2.31 13.30 -27.68
C ALA A 319 1.81 14.42 -26.77
N ASN A 320 2.52 15.54 -26.82
CA ASN A 320 2.18 16.79 -26.14
C ASN A 320 0.68 17.09 -26.18
N ILE A 321 -0.02 16.86 -25.08
CA ILE A 321 -1.38 17.39 -24.86
C ILE A 321 -1.24 18.84 -24.37
N SER A 322 -0.63 19.70 -25.16
CA SER A 322 -0.57 21.14 -24.91
C SER A 322 -1.16 21.98 -26.04
N ASN A 323 -1.95 21.36 -26.92
CA ASN A 323 -2.66 22.10 -27.95
C ASN A 323 -4.17 21.77 -27.93
N PRO A 324 -5.04 22.67 -27.41
CA PRO A 324 -6.49 22.48 -27.39
C PRO A 324 -7.15 22.36 -28.75
N SER A 325 -6.44 22.67 -29.85
CA SER A 325 -6.98 22.61 -31.22
C SER A 325 -6.89 21.22 -31.89
N ALA A 326 -6.27 20.22 -31.26
CA ALA A 326 -6.16 18.86 -31.81
C ALA A 326 -7.34 17.94 -31.44
N LEU A 327 -8.34 18.42 -30.68
CA LEU A 327 -9.52 17.65 -30.28
C LEU A 327 -10.72 17.73 -31.24
N ALA A 328 -10.56 18.40 -32.38
CA ALA A 328 -11.68 18.64 -33.29
C ALA A 328 -11.82 17.63 -34.46
N GLU A 329 -10.95 16.64 -34.61
CA GLU A 329 -10.96 15.72 -35.74
C GLU A 329 -10.91 14.22 -35.41
N ASN A 330 -11.48 13.79 -34.29
CA ASN A 330 -11.74 12.36 -34.10
C ASN A 330 -13.24 12.10 -33.92
N GLU A 331 -13.79 11.43 -34.92
CA GLU A 331 -15.17 11.03 -35.02
C GLU A 331 -15.68 10.32 -33.76
N VAL A 332 -16.77 10.86 -33.24
CA VAL A 332 -17.57 10.29 -32.15
C VAL A 332 -18.21 8.98 -32.65
N TYR A 333 -17.68 7.84 -32.28
CA TYR A 333 -18.41 6.58 -32.36
C TYR A 333 -19.45 6.53 -31.25
N SER A 334 -20.65 7.02 -31.53
CA SER A 334 -21.83 6.81 -30.71
C SER A 334 -22.34 5.39 -30.89
N HIS A 335 -21.96 4.44 -30.07
CA HIS A 335 -22.72 3.22 -29.92
C HIS A 335 -23.89 3.51 -28.94
N LYS A 336 -25.10 3.62 -29.55
CA LYS A 336 -26.35 3.52 -28.80
C LYS A 336 -26.42 2.10 -28.20
N ILE A 337 -26.36 1.98 -26.90
CA ILE A 337 -26.73 0.76 -26.20
C ILE A 337 -28.25 0.76 -26.11
N ASP A 338 -28.88 -0.18 -26.81
CA ASP A 338 -30.31 -0.43 -26.76
C ASP A 338 -30.64 -1.27 -25.51
N PHE A 339 -31.43 -0.71 -24.59
CA PHE A 339 -31.86 -1.37 -23.37
C PHE A 339 -33.22 -2.07 -23.49
N SER A 340 -33.63 -2.46 -24.70
CA SER A 340 -34.85 -3.20 -24.88
C SER A 340 -34.55 -4.69 -25.12
N GLU A 341 -34.17 -5.43 -24.06
CA GLU A 341 -34.55 -6.85 -23.88
C GLU A 341 -33.93 -7.40 -22.55
N ARG A 342 -34.85 -7.61 -21.59
CA ARG A 342 -34.87 -8.43 -20.36
C ARG A 342 -34.09 -7.95 -19.16
#